data_c120cab2b5d79d662182288cbfbb8ebc
#
_entry.id   c120cab2b5d79d662182288cbfbb8ebc
#
_cell.length_a   1.000
_cell.length_b   1.000
_cell.length_c   1.000
_cell.angle_alpha   90.00
_cell.angle_beta   90.00
_cell.angle_gamma   90.00
#
_symmetry.space_group_name_H-M   'P 1'
#
loop_
_entity.id
_entity.type
_entity.pdbx_description
1 polymer ?
#
loop_
_entity_poly.entity_id
_entity_poly.type
_entity_poly.pdbx_seq_one_letter_code
_entity_poly.pdbx_strand_id
1 'polypeptide(L)'
;MRFVEDSFEYIHQDSGFDGGMKIAELAARTCYKSENLIKEGSAERIVNDVCIKNGHTSVTEFFTVYLVCKIWNIGMIFRYLKDNYSRVRVRGLNVYITTTYRTIIQGGYEYPADAIENKYDKDWKADLKYMVDDPTKYHHKRYCYKFVMDRVGGESVNRHRGVKGGVSRAQESTRYCNYNGKKFGGEILISLPSKFYELIDKWSVDNSEILDMDLEKQLSFLRKNDDGWKSYESALKKSEKEYLKLVGEFGWKPEDARGVLNLDLKTEFMMCCYVETWKFFLYRRCDKHSHPHIQKIAKALEIDMIERGII
;
A
#
# COMPACT_ATOMS: atom_id res chain seq x y z
N MET A 1 15.16 -12.88 -14.17
CA MET A 1 14.52 -13.04 -12.83
C MET A 1 15.53 -12.71 -11.76
N ARG A 2 15.15 -11.88 -10.81
CA ARG A 2 16.00 -11.47 -9.69
C ARG A 2 15.22 -11.56 -8.39
N PHE A 3 15.88 -11.99 -7.31
CA PHE A 3 15.31 -11.97 -5.97
C PHE A 3 15.46 -10.59 -5.33
N VAL A 4 14.49 -10.21 -4.53
CA VAL A 4 14.49 -8.98 -3.74
C VAL A 4 14.04 -9.26 -2.31
N GLU A 5 14.61 -8.54 -1.37
CA GLU A 5 14.18 -8.61 0.02
C GLU A 5 12.90 -7.82 0.25
N ASP A 6 12.12 -8.29 1.23
CA ASP A 6 10.97 -7.54 1.71
C ASP A 6 11.42 -6.27 2.44
N SER A 7 10.64 -5.23 2.26
CA SER A 7 10.90 -3.96 2.92
C SER A 7 9.61 -3.16 3.14
N PHE A 8 9.69 -2.15 3.98
CA PHE A 8 8.66 -1.14 4.11
C PHE A 8 9.29 0.24 4.30
N GLU A 9 8.49 1.25 4.02
CA GLU A 9 8.87 2.65 4.14
C GLU A 9 7.71 3.45 4.72
N TYR A 10 7.98 4.30 5.71
CA TYR A 10 7.02 5.27 6.20
C TYR A 10 6.84 6.39 5.18
N ILE A 11 5.61 6.64 4.78
CA ILE A 11 5.28 7.72 3.83
C ILE A 11 4.60 8.86 4.60
N HIS A 12 5.32 9.95 4.72
CA HIS A 12 4.80 11.17 5.32
C HIS A 12 3.90 11.92 4.32
N GLN A 13 2.77 12.44 4.81
CA GLN A 13 1.99 13.43 4.06
C GLN A 13 2.50 14.82 4.45
N ASP A 14 3.02 15.57 3.49
CA ASP A 14 3.40 16.97 3.68
C ASP A 14 2.19 17.82 4.05
N SER A 15 2.43 19.01 4.62
CA SER A 15 1.39 19.95 5.04
C SER A 15 0.52 20.44 3.88
N GLY A 16 -0.73 20.74 4.18
CA GLY A 16 -1.64 21.40 3.28
C GLY A 16 -2.21 20.53 2.15
N PHE A 17 -2.93 21.19 1.26
CA PHE A 17 -3.61 20.53 0.15
C PHE A 17 -2.61 19.88 -0.83
N ASP A 18 -1.53 20.59 -1.15
CA ASP A 18 -0.49 20.10 -2.06
C ASP A 18 0.19 18.82 -1.51
N GLY A 19 0.46 18.79 -0.20
CA GLY A 19 1.00 17.58 0.45
C GLY A 19 0.05 16.40 0.32
N GLY A 20 -1.24 16.63 0.48
CA GLY A 20 -2.27 15.61 0.25
C GLY A 20 -2.34 15.14 -1.21
N MET A 21 -2.18 16.04 -2.17
CA MET A 21 -2.15 15.67 -3.60
C MET A 21 -0.91 14.85 -3.95
N LYS A 22 0.25 15.16 -3.38
CA LYS A 22 1.50 14.40 -3.60
C LYS A 22 1.40 12.96 -3.11
N ILE A 23 0.83 12.71 -1.92
CA ILE A 23 0.67 11.33 -1.42
C ILE A 23 -0.36 10.55 -2.25
N ALA A 24 -1.42 11.20 -2.75
CA ALA A 24 -2.37 10.58 -3.68
C ALA A 24 -1.71 10.26 -5.03
N GLU A 25 -0.82 11.13 -5.55
CA GLU A 25 0.00 10.84 -6.71
C GLU A 25 0.89 9.63 -6.49
N LEU A 26 1.61 9.56 -5.36
CA LEU A 26 2.48 8.42 -5.04
C LEU A 26 1.68 7.12 -5.03
N ALA A 27 0.48 7.12 -4.45
CA ALA A 27 -0.40 5.95 -4.45
C ALA A 27 -0.82 5.54 -5.88
N ALA A 28 -1.18 6.51 -6.73
CA ALA A 28 -1.48 6.25 -8.14
C ALA A 28 -0.25 5.69 -8.88
N ARG A 29 0.91 6.31 -8.70
CA ARG A 29 2.17 5.89 -9.33
C ARG A 29 2.60 4.49 -8.90
N THR A 30 2.39 4.12 -7.64
CA THR A 30 2.63 2.77 -7.14
C THR A 30 1.78 1.73 -7.88
N CYS A 31 0.51 2.03 -8.16
CA CYS A 31 -0.34 1.12 -8.94
C CYS A 31 0.17 0.87 -10.36
N TYR A 32 0.72 1.89 -11.01
CA TYR A 32 1.19 1.84 -12.40
C TYR A 32 2.71 1.69 -12.51
N LYS A 33 3.43 1.59 -11.39
CA LYS A 33 4.89 1.57 -11.34
C LYS A 33 5.51 2.72 -12.15
N SER A 34 5.07 3.94 -11.88
CA SER A 34 5.47 5.15 -12.61
C SER A 34 6.01 6.25 -11.70
N GLU A 35 6.59 5.87 -10.56
CA GLU A 35 7.16 6.79 -9.57
C GLU A 35 8.28 7.66 -10.16
N ASN A 36 9.00 7.15 -11.15
CA ASN A 36 10.02 7.89 -11.89
C ASN A 36 9.48 9.10 -12.69
N LEU A 37 8.16 9.22 -12.82
CA LEU A 37 7.48 10.34 -13.49
C LEU A 37 6.97 11.40 -12.51
N ILE A 38 7.23 11.25 -11.21
CA ILE A 38 6.93 12.26 -10.20
C ILE A 38 7.86 13.46 -10.44
N LYS A 39 7.25 14.63 -10.57
CA LYS A 39 7.94 15.90 -10.71
C LYS A 39 7.08 17.03 -10.16
N GLU A 40 7.65 18.21 -10.03
CA GLU A 40 6.91 19.39 -9.60
C GLU A 40 5.65 19.62 -10.45
N GLY A 41 4.50 19.85 -9.82
CA GLY A 41 3.21 20.07 -10.47
C GLY A 41 2.56 18.84 -11.09
N SER A 42 3.17 17.63 -11.02
CA SER A 42 2.57 16.42 -11.62
C SER A 42 1.40 15.84 -10.83
N ALA A 43 1.32 16.12 -9.53
CA ALA A 43 0.31 15.55 -8.64
C ALA A 43 -1.11 15.94 -9.05
N GLU A 44 -1.34 17.23 -9.30
CA GLU A 44 -2.65 17.74 -9.69
C GLU A 44 -3.14 17.08 -11.00
N ARG A 45 -2.26 16.99 -11.98
CA ARG A 45 -2.59 16.36 -13.27
C ARG A 45 -2.95 14.88 -13.13
N ILE A 46 -2.13 14.06 -12.43
CA ILE A 46 -2.38 12.64 -12.34
C ILE A 46 -3.62 12.34 -11.50
N VAL A 47 -3.82 13.06 -10.40
CA VAL A 47 -4.97 12.83 -9.52
C VAL A 47 -6.25 13.28 -10.18
N ASN A 48 -6.33 14.50 -10.71
CA ASN A 48 -7.56 15.05 -11.28
C ASN A 48 -7.85 14.52 -12.68
N ASP A 49 -6.87 14.60 -13.62
CA ASP A 49 -7.14 14.31 -15.03
C ASP A 49 -7.07 12.83 -15.37
N VAL A 50 -6.26 12.06 -14.63
CA VAL A 50 -6.13 10.63 -14.90
C VAL A 50 -6.98 9.81 -13.94
N CYS A 51 -6.85 10.03 -12.62
CA CYS A 51 -7.52 9.17 -11.66
C CYS A 51 -8.99 9.53 -11.49
N ILE A 52 -9.31 10.78 -11.12
CA ILE A 52 -10.70 11.18 -10.83
C ILE A 52 -11.57 11.11 -12.07
N LYS A 53 -11.13 11.66 -13.21
CA LYS A 53 -11.91 11.64 -14.47
C LYS A 53 -12.21 10.22 -14.98
N ASN A 54 -11.31 9.28 -14.71
CA ASN A 54 -11.52 7.86 -15.11
C ASN A 54 -12.13 6.99 -14.01
N GLY A 55 -12.63 7.58 -12.92
CA GLY A 55 -13.27 6.84 -11.83
C GLY A 55 -12.32 6.10 -10.91
N HIS A 56 -11.00 6.28 -11.03
CA HIS A 56 -9.99 5.65 -10.18
C HIS A 56 -9.78 6.45 -8.88
N THR A 57 -10.87 6.75 -8.19
CA THR A 57 -10.88 7.64 -7.03
C THR A 57 -10.26 7.04 -5.77
N SER A 58 -10.00 5.73 -5.72
CA SER A 58 -9.41 5.06 -4.55
C SER A 58 -8.05 5.64 -4.12
N VAL A 59 -7.27 6.19 -5.04
CA VAL A 59 -5.98 6.81 -4.72
C VAL A 59 -6.13 8.08 -3.88
N THR A 60 -7.27 8.79 -4.01
CA THR A 60 -7.55 9.99 -3.21
C THR A 60 -7.91 9.69 -1.74
N GLU A 61 -8.05 8.42 -1.37
CA GLU A 61 -8.15 7.99 0.02
C GLU A 61 -6.85 8.19 0.80
N PHE A 62 -5.71 8.24 0.12
CA PHE A 62 -4.42 8.47 0.76
C PHE A 62 -4.24 9.92 1.19
N PHE A 63 -4.88 10.85 0.53
CA PHE A 63 -4.93 12.24 0.96
C PHE A 63 -5.81 12.36 2.21
N THR A 64 -5.17 12.42 3.37
CA THR A 64 -5.84 12.65 4.65
C THR A 64 -6.15 14.15 4.80
N VAL A 65 -7.41 14.46 5.05
CA VAL A 65 -7.88 15.84 5.24
C VAL A 65 -8.21 16.07 6.70
N TYR A 66 -7.71 17.15 7.26
CA TYR A 66 -7.95 17.58 8.63
C TYR A 66 -8.82 18.83 8.62
N LEU A 67 -9.99 18.77 9.28
CA LEU A 67 -10.94 19.87 9.33
C LEU A 67 -11.16 20.32 10.78
N VAL A 68 -11.30 21.62 11.00
CA VAL A 68 -11.68 22.21 12.29
C VAL A 68 -12.91 23.09 12.08
N CYS A 69 -14.01 22.71 12.69
CA CYS A 69 -15.23 23.52 12.65
C CYS A 69 -15.81 23.76 14.05
N LYS A 70 -16.86 24.54 14.12
CA LYS A 70 -17.58 24.79 15.39
C LYS A 70 -18.72 23.80 15.58
N ILE A 71 -19.06 23.53 16.85
CA ILE A 71 -20.07 22.53 17.22
C ILE A 71 -21.47 22.81 16.63
N TRP A 72 -21.76 24.04 16.27
CA TRP A 72 -23.03 24.41 15.63
C TRP A 72 -23.10 24.04 14.13
N ASN A 73 -22.01 23.58 13.53
CA ASN A 73 -22.04 23.00 12.18
C ASN A 73 -22.61 21.57 12.19
N ILE A 74 -23.78 21.41 12.80
CA ILE A 74 -24.38 20.10 13.14
C ILE A 74 -24.51 19.21 11.91
N GLY A 75 -25.02 19.72 10.78
CA GLY A 75 -25.22 18.95 9.55
C GLY A 75 -23.90 18.37 9.02
N MET A 76 -22.82 19.16 8.99
CA MET A 76 -21.49 18.73 8.64
C MET A 76 -20.98 17.61 9.57
N ILE A 77 -21.09 17.82 10.88
CA ILE A 77 -20.62 16.87 11.89
C ILE A 77 -21.31 15.52 11.74
N PHE A 78 -22.63 15.50 11.55
CA PHE A 78 -23.39 14.25 11.36
C PHE A 78 -22.99 13.51 10.10
N ARG A 79 -22.67 14.19 8.98
CA ARG A 79 -22.18 13.55 7.77
C ARG A 79 -20.90 12.75 8.07
N TYR A 80 -19.90 13.37 8.70
CA TYR A 80 -18.63 12.69 9.02
C TYR A 80 -18.73 11.64 10.13
N LEU A 81 -19.70 11.74 11.04
CA LEU A 81 -19.95 10.70 12.05
C LEU A 81 -20.49 9.40 11.42
N LYS A 82 -21.22 9.49 10.31
CA LYS A 82 -21.75 8.34 9.56
C LYS A 82 -20.73 7.74 8.59
N ASP A 83 -19.76 8.53 8.12
CA ASP A 83 -18.76 8.08 7.17
C ASP A 83 -17.70 7.17 7.82
N ASN A 84 -17.49 5.99 7.24
CA ASN A 84 -16.56 4.98 7.75
C ASN A 84 -15.08 5.39 7.66
N TYR A 85 -14.73 6.31 6.76
CA TYR A 85 -13.37 6.83 6.61
C TYR A 85 -13.07 8.02 7.53
N SER A 86 -14.09 8.53 8.23
CA SER A 86 -13.97 9.73 9.05
C SER A 86 -13.90 9.41 10.53
N ARG A 87 -13.24 10.28 11.28
CA ARG A 87 -13.19 10.29 12.73
C ARG A 87 -13.46 11.70 13.22
N VAL A 88 -14.33 11.81 14.21
CA VAL A 88 -14.77 13.09 14.78
C VAL A 88 -14.43 13.15 16.27
N ARG A 89 -13.86 14.24 16.70
CA ARG A 89 -13.59 14.52 18.14
C ARG A 89 -14.05 15.91 18.50
N VAL A 90 -14.80 16.03 19.59
CA VAL A 90 -15.27 17.32 20.14
C VAL A 90 -14.38 17.74 21.31
N ARG A 91 -13.99 19.02 21.34
CA ARG A 91 -13.28 19.65 22.46
C ARG A 91 -13.75 21.08 22.63
N GLY A 92 -14.52 21.32 23.71
CA GLY A 92 -15.19 22.60 23.91
C GLY A 92 -16.14 22.91 22.74
N LEU A 93 -16.02 24.08 22.17
CA LEU A 93 -16.82 24.54 21.03
C LEU A 93 -16.24 24.12 19.66
N ASN A 94 -15.08 23.47 19.64
CA ASN A 94 -14.43 23.04 18.40
C ASN A 94 -14.64 21.54 18.15
N VAL A 95 -14.78 21.21 16.88
CA VAL A 95 -14.90 19.83 16.38
C VAL A 95 -13.77 19.59 15.39
N TYR A 96 -13.03 18.54 15.64
CA TYR A 96 -11.87 18.08 14.88
C TYR A 96 -12.25 16.86 14.10
N ILE A 97 -12.16 16.94 12.76
CA ILE A 97 -12.56 15.88 11.85
C ILE A 97 -11.33 15.46 11.05
N THR A 98 -11.04 14.18 11.06
CA THR A 98 -10.07 13.57 10.15
C THR A 98 -10.84 12.73 9.13
N THR A 99 -10.61 12.96 7.86
CA THR A 99 -11.28 12.26 6.76
C THR A 99 -10.34 12.05 5.58
N THR A 100 -10.84 11.61 4.44
CA THR A 100 -10.08 11.48 3.19
C THR A 100 -10.62 12.43 2.13
N TYR A 101 -9.75 12.82 1.20
CA TYR A 101 -10.18 13.65 0.06
C TYR A 101 -11.23 12.91 -0.79
N ARG A 102 -11.15 11.58 -0.89
CA ARG A 102 -12.20 10.78 -1.55
C ARG A 102 -13.57 10.98 -0.91
N THR A 103 -13.68 10.93 0.42
CA THR A 103 -14.93 11.21 1.13
C THR A 103 -15.51 12.55 0.71
N ILE A 104 -14.67 13.57 0.61
CA ILE A 104 -15.08 14.93 0.26
C ILE A 104 -15.56 15.03 -1.19
N ILE A 105 -14.83 14.47 -2.15
CA ILE A 105 -15.18 14.59 -3.58
C ILE A 105 -16.34 13.69 -4.00
N GLN A 106 -16.62 12.62 -3.26
CA GLN A 106 -17.72 11.69 -3.53
C GLN A 106 -18.96 11.88 -2.64
N GLY A 107 -18.93 12.82 -1.70
CA GLY A 107 -20.08 13.09 -0.83
C GLY A 107 -20.32 11.99 0.22
N GLY A 108 -19.25 11.31 0.68
CA GLY A 108 -19.32 10.21 1.66
C GLY A 108 -19.24 8.83 1.03
N TYR A 109 -19.17 7.81 1.89
CA TYR A 109 -18.88 6.42 1.48
C TYR A 109 -20.10 5.48 1.50
N GLU A 110 -21.28 5.97 1.87
CA GLU A 110 -22.50 5.16 1.80
C GLU A 110 -23.04 5.11 0.37
N TYR A 111 -22.92 3.95 -0.24
CA TYR A 111 -23.52 3.67 -1.53
C TYR A 111 -24.82 2.89 -1.37
N PRO A 112 -25.91 3.42 -1.89
CA PRO A 112 -26.69 2.70 -2.88
C PRO A 112 -26.35 3.25 -4.27
N ALA A 113 -26.45 2.39 -5.29
CA ALA A 113 -26.20 2.74 -6.69
C ALA A 113 -27.07 3.92 -7.19
N ASP A 114 -28.14 4.24 -6.49
CA ASP A 114 -29.10 5.29 -6.77
C ASP A 114 -28.69 6.66 -6.18
N ALA A 115 -27.61 6.72 -5.41
CA ALA A 115 -27.12 7.96 -4.75
C ALA A 115 -26.36 8.90 -5.70
N ILE A 116 -26.21 8.53 -6.97
CA ILE A 116 -25.50 9.34 -7.99
C ILE A 116 -26.21 10.69 -8.23
N GLU A 117 -27.48 10.81 -7.88
CA GLU A 117 -28.24 12.07 -7.94
C GLU A 117 -28.40 12.80 -6.59
N ASN A 118 -27.63 12.44 -5.57
CA ASN A 118 -27.84 12.95 -4.23
C ASN A 118 -27.48 14.44 -4.12
N LYS A 119 -28.47 15.26 -3.83
CA LYS A 119 -28.41 16.71 -3.57
C LYS A 119 -27.38 17.15 -2.52
N TYR A 120 -26.71 16.21 -1.83
CA TYR A 120 -25.70 16.44 -0.80
C TYR A 120 -24.28 16.64 -1.34
N ASP A 121 -24.03 16.37 -2.61
CA ASP A 121 -22.73 16.43 -3.25
C ASP A 121 -22.08 17.84 -3.22
N LYS A 122 -22.92 18.88 -3.20
CA LYS A 122 -22.44 20.27 -3.24
C LYS A 122 -21.82 20.75 -1.94
N ASP A 123 -22.24 20.20 -0.79
CA ASP A 123 -21.84 20.68 0.52
C ASP A 123 -20.50 20.15 1.00
N TRP A 124 -20.11 18.92 0.58
CA TRP A 124 -18.87 18.31 1.04
C TRP A 124 -17.62 19.03 0.56
N LYS A 125 -17.56 19.47 -0.70
CA LYS A 125 -16.43 20.25 -1.22
C LYS A 125 -16.33 21.62 -0.55
N ALA A 126 -17.44 22.21 -0.16
CA ALA A 126 -17.47 23.45 0.60
C ALA A 126 -16.84 23.31 2.00
N ASP A 127 -16.76 22.09 2.53
CA ASP A 127 -16.14 21.81 3.84
C ASP A 127 -14.62 22.00 3.80
N LEU A 128 -13.96 22.01 2.64
CA LEU A 128 -12.53 22.32 2.50
C LEU A 128 -12.15 23.71 3.05
N LYS A 129 -13.09 24.63 3.17
CA LYS A 129 -12.85 25.93 3.87
C LYS A 129 -12.50 25.78 5.34
N TYR A 130 -12.78 24.62 5.96
CA TYR A 130 -12.42 24.28 7.34
C TYR A 130 -11.12 23.49 7.42
N MET A 131 -10.47 23.22 6.30
CA MET A 131 -9.21 22.47 6.27
C MET A 131 -8.13 23.26 7.01
N VAL A 132 -7.33 22.51 7.76
CA VAL A 132 -6.07 22.98 8.35
C VAL A 132 -4.93 22.20 7.72
N ASP A 133 -3.79 22.86 7.54
CA ASP A 133 -2.65 22.30 6.83
C ASP A 133 -2.06 21.08 7.56
N ASP A 134 -2.03 21.15 8.89
CA ASP A 134 -1.46 20.10 9.73
C ASP A 134 -2.46 19.59 10.78
N PRO A 135 -2.35 18.33 11.17
CA PRO A 135 -3.16 17.78 12.27
C PRO A 135 -2.80 18.44 13.61
N THR A 136 -3.81 18.91 14.32
CA THR A 136 -3.63 19.29 15.72
C THR A 136 -3.55 18.03 16.61
N LYS A 137 -3.19 18.20 17.88
CA LYS A 137 -3.19 17.11 18.88
C LYS A 137 -4.57 16.46 19.13
N TYR A 138 -5.64 17.09 18.63
CA TYR A 138 -7.01 16.61 18.81
C TYR A 138 -7.53 15.81 17.61
N HIS A 139 -6.85 15.87 16.45
CA HIS A 139 -7.21 15.03 15.32
C HIS A 139 -6.84 13.56 15.56
N HIS A 140 -7.61 12.66 15.00
CA HIS A 140 -7.17 11.28 14.81
C HIS A 140 -6.16 11.26 13.66
N LYS A 141 -4.99 10.66 13.89
CA LYS A 141 -3.95 10.61 12.87
C LYS A 141 -4.04 9.32 12.06
N ARG A 142 -3.79 9.45 10.77
CA ARG A 142 -3.60 8.33 9.85
C ARG A 142 -2.13 8.25 9.47
N TYR A 143 -1.62 7.05 9.34
CA TYR A 143 -0.24 6.80 8.97
C TYR A 143 -0.19 5.93 7.73
N CYS A 144 0.72 6.24 6.83
CA CYS A 144 0.89 5.55 5.56
C CYS A 144 2.24 4.85 5.51
N TYR A 145 2.22 3.59 5.06
CA TYR A 145 3.42 2.81 4.78
C TYR A 145 3.32 2.22 3.38
N LYS A 146 4.45 2.20 2.70
CA LYS A 146 4.64 1.48 1.44
C LYS A 146 5.42 0.20 1.74
N PHE A 147 5.01 -0.91 1.15
CA PHE A 147 5.59 -2.24 1.35
C PHE A 147 6.07 -2.80 0.03
N VAL A 148 7.17 -3.54 0.09
CA VAL A 148 7.67 -4.44 -0.95
C VAL A 148 7.64 -5.84 -0.36
N MET A 149 6.90 -6.75 -0.96
CA MET A 149 6.81 -8.16 -0.52
C MET A 149 6.19 -9.04 -1.60
N ASP A 150 5.99 -10.32 -1.32
CA ASP A 150 5.27 -11.21 -2.21
C ASP A 150 3.77 -10.89 -2.32
N ARG A 151 3.10 -11.44 -3.31
CA ARG A 151 1.66 -11.21 -3.51
C ARG A 151 0.80 -11.86 -2.42
N VAL A 152 1.22 -12.97 -1.84
CA VAL A 152 0.46 -13.63 -0.76
C VAL A 152 0.50 -12.79 0.50
N GLY A 153 1.67 -12.24 0.83
CA GLY A 153 1.83 -11.27 1.92
C GLY A 153 0.97 -10.03 1.70
N GLY A 154 1.00 -9.47 0.48
CA GLY A 154 0.16 -8.35 0.09
C GLY A 154 -1.33 -8.65 0.26
N GLU A 155 -1.81 -9.82 -0.18
CA GLU A 155 -3.20 -10.25 0.03
C GLU A 155 -3.52 -10.46 1.52
N SER A 156 -2.57 -10.94 2.30
CA SER A 156 -2.74 -11.09 3.76
C SER A 156 -2.93 -9.74 4.45
N VAL A 157 -2.20 -8.70 4.02
CA VAL A 157 -2.41 -7.32 4.47
C VAL A 157 -3.76 -6.78 3.99
N ASN A 158 -4.15 -7.07 2.76
CA ASN A 158 -5.41 -6.63 2.15
C ASN A 158 -6.66 -7.13 2.89
N ARG A 159 -6.56 -8.21 3.67
CA ARG A 159 -7.67 -8.71 4.50
C ARG A 159 -7.97 -7.85 5.73
N HIS A 160 -7.06 -6.96 6.12
CA HIS A 160 -7.31 -6.02 7.22
C HIS A 160 -8.18 -4.87 6.76
N ARG A 161 -9.43 -4.86 7.18
CA ARG A 161 -10.43 -3.85 6.80
C ARG A 161 -10.53 -2.68 7.78
N GLY A 162 -9.76 -2.75 8.85
CA GLY A 162 -9.74 -1.75 9.92
C GLY A 162 -10.85 -1.93 10.94
N VAL A 163 -10.58 -1.36 12.11
CA VAL A 163 -11.61 -1.16 13.13
C VAL A 163 -12.47 0.01 12.68
N LYS A 164 -13.75 -0.20 12.38
CA LYS A 164 -14.66 0.80 11.81
C LYS A 164 -14.27 1.32 10.40
N GLY A 165 -13.61 0.51 9.56
CA GLY A 165 -13.21 0.94 8.22
C GLY A 165 -12.02 1.91 8.19
N GLY A 166 -11.91 2.68 7.12
CA GLY A 166 -10.90 3.75 6.98
C GLY A 166 -9.50 3.26 6.62
N VAL A 167 -9.40 2.12 5.92
CA VAL A 167 -8.14 1.61 5.37
C VAL A 167 -8.07 1.91 3.89
N SER A 168 -7.08 2.70 3.51
CA SER A 168 -6.75 3.01 2.11
C SER A 168 -5.66 2.07 1.62
N ARG A 169 -5.82 1.55 0.39
CA ARG A 169 -4.88 0.61 -0.23
C ARG A 169 -4.67 0.94 -1.69
N ALA A 170 -3.42 0.89 -2.12
CA ALA A 170 -3.00 0.99 -3.50
C ALA A 170 -1.91 -0.05 -3.75
N GLN A 171 -2.06 -0.90 -4.76
CA GLN A 171 -1.14 -2.00 -5.04
C GLN A 171 -0.73 -2.01 -6.50
N GLU A 172 0.53 -2.36 -6.75
CA GLU A 172 1.06 -2.61 -8.08
C GLU A 172 0.15 -3.57 -8.86
N SER A 173 -0.30 -3.11 -10.02
CA SER A 173 -1.28 -3.83 -10.82
C SER A 173 -0.63 -4.70 -11.86
N THR A 174 -0.80 -6.01 -11.77
CA THR A 174 -0.38 -6.96 -12.83
C THR A 174 -1.22 -6.87 -14.10
N ARG A 175 -2.27 -6.03 -14.12
CA ARG A 175 -3.02 -5.74 -15.35
C ARG A 175 -2.32 -4.71 -16.22
N TYR A 176 -1.70 -3.71 -15.57
CA TYR A 176 -1.07 -2.58 -16.26
C TYR A 176 0.46 -2.67 -16.30
N CYS A 177 1.07 -3.44 -15.40
CA CYS A 177 2.51 -3.62 -15.37
C CYS A 177 2.91 -4.72 -16.37
N ASN A 178 3.54 -4.30 -17.48
CA ASN A 178 4.08 -5.22 -18.47
C ASN A 178 5.56 -5.49 -18.18
N TYR A 179 5.85 -6.62 -17.52
CA TYR A 179 7.21 -6.97 -17.13
C TYR A 179 8.14 -7.25 -18.31
N ASN A 180 7.60 -7.51 -19.52
CA ASN A 180 8.39 -7.60 -20.76
C ASN A 180 8.81 -6.22 -21.32
N GLY A 181 8.24 -5.13 -20.79
CA GLY A 181 8.53 -3.78 -21.26
C GLY A 181 9.89 -3.27 -20.77
N LYS A 182 10.48 -2.33 -21.53
CA LYS A 182 11.77 -1.68 -21.20
C LYS A 182 11.83 -1.12 -19.77
N LYS A 183 10.71 -0.64 -19.25
CA LYS A 183 10.57 -0.12 -17.90
C LYS A 183 10.88 -1.13 -16.79
N PHE A 184 10.61 -2.40 -17.04
CA PHE A 184 10.84 -3.51 -16.12
C PHE A 184 12.08 -4.34 -16.47
N GLY A 185 12.86 -3.92 -17.48
CA GLY A 185 14.08 -4.58 -17.88
C GLY A 185 13.90 -5.97 -18.52
N GLY A 186 12.67 -6.37 -18.83
CA GLY A 186 12.38 -7.71 -19.35
C GLY A 186 12.61 -8.82 -18.33
N GLU A 187 12.52 -8.51 -17.03
CA GLU A 187 12.69 -9.49 -15.95
C GLU A 187 11.54 -9.40 -14.91
N ILE A 188 11.35 -10.49 -14.20
CA ILE A 188 10.42 -10.58 -13.07
C ILE A 188 11.21 -10.50 -11.76
N LEU A 189 10.70 -9.72 -10.82
CA LEU A 189 11.22 -9.65 -9.45
C LEU A 189 10.45 -10.63 -8.56
N ILE A 190 11.18 -11.40 -7.77
CA ILE A 190 10.66 -12.39 -6.83
C ILE A 190 11.03 -11.97 -5.42
N SER A 191 10.06 -11.89 -4.53
CA SER A 191 10.31 -11.69 -3.10
C SER A 191 10.96 -12.95 -2.52
N LEU A 192 11.95 -12.79 -1.66
CA LEU A 192 12.61 -13.92 -1.01
C LEU A 192 11.62 -14.64 -0.08
N PRO A 193 11.33 -15.94 -0.31
CA PRO A 193 10.43 -16.68 0.57
C PRO A 193 11.05 -16.88 1.95
N SER A 194 10.20 -17.06 2.98
CA SER A 194 10.68 -17.38 4.34
C SER A 194 11.62 -18.58 4.36
N LYS A 195 11.41 -19.54 3.45
CA LYS A 195 12.24 -20.73 3.33
C LYS A 195 13.70 -20.44 2.99
N PHE A 196 13.98 -19.34 2.28
CA PHE A 196 15.35 -18.89 2.03
C PHE A 196 16.09 -18.67 3.36
N TYR A 197 15.52 -17.93 4.28
CA TYR A 197 16.13 -17.64 5.59
C TYR A 197 16.32 -18.90 6.42
N GLU A 198 15.31 -19.80 6.45
CA GLU A 198 15.42 -21.09 7.12
C GLU A 198 16.55 -21.96 6.56
N LEU A 199 16.78 -21.92 5.25
CA LEU A 199 17.88 -22.64 4.61
C LEU A 199 19.24 -22.02 4.94
N ILE A 200 19.34 -20.70 4.95
CA ILE A 200 20.57 -20.02 5.36
C ILE A 200 20.90 -20.36 6.80
N ASP A 201 19.92 -20.27 7.72
CA ASP A 201 20.12 -20.67 9.13
C ASP A 201 20.55 -22.13 9.27
N LYS A 202 19.92 -23.04 8.54
CA LYS A 202 20.28 -24.47 8.53
C LYS A 202 21.72 -24.69 8.10
N TRP A 203 22.13 -24.08 7.00
CA TRP A 203 23.48 -24.24 6.45
C TRP A 203 24.55 -23.49 7.23
N SER A 204 24.18 -22.46 8.00
CA SER A 204 25.12 -21.72 8.85
C SER A 204 25.61 -22.50 10.06
N VAL A 205 24.92 -23.56 10.47
CA VAL A 205 25.35 -24.45 11.56
C VAL A 205 26.72 -25.08 11.25
N ASP A 206 26.91 -25.50 10.00
CA ASP A 206 28.16 -26.12 9.56
C ASP A 206 29.13 -25.13 8.89
N ASN A 207 28.64 -23.96 8.49
CA ASN A 207 29.39 -22.92 7.80
C ASN A 207 28.87 -21.51 8.19
N SER A 208 29.37 -20.98 9.30
CA SER A 208 28.93 -19.68 9.84
C SER A 208 29.22 -18.50 8.89
N GLU A 209 30.22 -18.61 8.00
CA GLU A 209 30.59 -17.55 7.06
C GLU A 209 29.43 -17.21 6.10
N ILE A 210 28.45 -18.13 5.93
CA ILE A 210 27.31 -17.91 5.05
C ILE A 210 26.44 -16.72 5.51
N LEU A 211 26.41 -16.44 6.82
CA LEU A 211 25.64 -15.34 7.40
C LEU A 211 26.22 -13.98 7.02
N ASP A 212 27.53 -13.91 6.79
CA ASP A 212 28.25 -12.68 6.42
C ASP A 212 28.29 -12.45 4.90
N MET A 213 27.79 -13.40 4.11
CA MET A 213 27.72 -13.27 2.66
C MET A 213 26.62 -12.29 2.23
N ASP A 214 26.88 -11.55 1.16
CA ASP A 214 25.82 -10.81 0.46
C ASP A 214 24.77 -11.76 -0.15
N LEU A 215 23.61 -11.22 -0.47
CA LEU A 215 22.48 -12.01 -0.99
C LEU A 215 22.86 -12.86 -2.20
N GLU A 216 23.61 -12.33 -3.16
CA GLU A 216 23.96 -13.09 -4.38
C GLU A 216 24.88 -14.27 -4.08
N LYS A 217 25.80 -14.13 -3.11
CA LYS A 217 26.64 -15.23 -2.66
C LYS A 217 25.84 -16.29 -1.90
N GLN A 218 24.91 -15.88 -1.03
CA GLN A 218 23.99 -16.80 -0.36
C GLN A 218 23.11 -17.58 -1.35
N LEU A 219 22.55 -16.90 -2.36
CA LEU A 219 21.80 -17.54 -3.43
C LEU A 219 22.68 -18.51 -4.25
N SER A 220 23.89 -18.10 -4.58
CA SER A 220 24.86 -18.94 -5.30
C SER A 220 25.23 -20.20 -4.51
N PHE A 221 25.39 -20.06 -3.19
CA PHE A 221 25.61 -21.19 -2.28
C PHE A 221 24.44 -22.18 -2.30
N LEU A 222 23.21 -21.69 -2.16
CA LEU A 222 22.01 -22.55 -2.20
C LEU A 222 21.82 -23.22 -3.55
N ARG A 223 22.09 -22.51 -4.66
CA ARG A 223 22.07 -23.09 -6.03
C ARG A 223 23.06 -24.26 -6.17
N LYS A 224 24.13 -24.27 -5.41
CA LYS A 224 25.13 -25.34 -5.45
C LYS A 224 24.78 -26.50 -4.51
N ASN A 225 24.26 -26.22 -3.32
CA ASN A 225 24.27 -27.15 -2.19
C ASN A 225 22.87 -27.64 -1.77
N ASP A 226 21.75 -26.99 -2.23
CA ASP A 226 20.40 -27.37 -1.83
C ASP A 226 19.53 -27.73 -3.05
N ASP A 227 19.13 -28.98 -3.16
CA ASP A 227 18.34 -29.46 -4.30
C ASP A 227 16.90 -28.96 -4.27
N GLY A 228 16.33 -28.71 -3.08
CA GLY A 228 15.02 -28.08 -2.91
C GLY A 228 15.02 -26.65 -3.46
N TRP A 229 16.06 -25.87 -3.13
CA TRP A 229 16.25 -24.53 -3.68
C TRP A 229 16.42 -24.52 -5.20
N LYS A 230 17.24 -25.45 -5.74
CA LYS A 230 17.40 -25.60 -7.21
C LYS A 230 16.07 -25.84 -7.91
N SER A 231 15.28 -26.77 -7.36
CA SER A 231 13.96 -27.12 -7.92
C SER A 231 13.02 -25.91 -7.88
N TYR A 232 12.94 -25.22 -6.74
CA TYR A 232 12.14 -24.01 -6.57
C TYR A 232 12.53 -22.92 -7.58
N GLU A 233 13.82 -22.55 -7.65
CA GLU A 233 14.30 -21.51 -8.56
C GLU A 233 14.07 -21.89 -10.04
N SER A 234 14.21 -23.17 -10.38
CA SER A 234 13.91 -23.69 -11.74
C SER A 234 12.45 -23.47 -12.14
N ALA A 235 11.52 -23.72 -11.20
CA ALA A 235 10.09 -23.48 -11.42
C ALA A 235 9.79 -21.99 -11.64
N LEU A 236 10.42 -21.11 -10.85
CA LEU A 236 10.28 -19.65 -11.01
C LEU A 236 10.80 -19.17 -12.38
N LYS A 237 11.99 -19.62 -12.80
CA LYS A 237 12.57 -19.30 -14.09
C LYS A 237 11.68 -19.76 -15.27
N LYS A 238 11.04 -20.92 -15.12
CA LYS A 238 10.08 -21.40 -16.11
C LYS A 238 8.86 -20.49 -16.19
N SER A 239 8.30 -20.08 -15.04
CA SER A 239 7.18 -19.14 -14.95
C SER A 239 7.51 -17.81 -15.65
N GLU A 240 8.67 -17.23 -15.36
CA GLU A 240 9.15 -16.00 -16.01
C GLU A 240 9.23 -16.18 -17.53
N LYS A 241 9.92 -17.24 -17.99
CA LYS A 241 10.08 -17.53 -19.42
C LYS A 241 8.74 -17.61 -20.13
N GLU A 242 7.77 -18.33 -19.56
CA GLU A 242 6.45 -18.46 -20.17
C GLU A 242 5.69 -17.14 -20.20
N TYR A 243 5.74 -16.33 -19.12
CA TYR A 243 5.14 -15.00 -19.12
C TYR A 243 5.72 -14.09 -20.21
N LEU A 244 7.05 -14.00 -20.28
CA LEU A 244 7.75 -13.16 -21.27
C LEU A 244 7.43 -13.60 -22.70
N LYS A 245 7.31 -14.92 -22.93
CA LYS A 245 6.92 -15.50 -24.20
C LYS A 245 5.49 -15.17 -24.59
N LEU A 246 4.52 -15.33 -23.66
CA LEU A 246 3.11 -14.99 -23.90
C LEU A 246 2.94 -13.53 -24.29
N VAL A 247 3.61 -12.63 -23.60
CA VAL A 247 3.51 -11.19 -23.86
C VAL A 247 4.35 -10.78 -25.09
N GLY A 248 5.60 -11.28 -25.20
CA GLY A 248 6.56 -10.83 -26.21
C GLY A 248 6.36 -11.47 -27.56
N GLU A 249 6.13 -12.79 -27.61
CA GLU A 249 6.01 -13.55 -28.88
C GLU A 249 4.55 -13.70 -29.33
N PHE A 250 3.63 -13.98 -28.39
CA PHE A 250 2.22 -14.22 -28.72
C PHE A 250 1.33 -12.98 -28.57
N GLY A 251 1.87 -11.86 -28.09
CA GLY A 251 1.14 -10.59 -27.98
C GLY A 251 0.00 -10.58 -26.95
N TRP A 252 0.04 -11.48 -25.96
CA TRP A 252 -0.97 -11.49 -24.90
C TRP A 252 -0.89 -10.23 -24.06
N LYS A 253 -2.05 -9.73 -23.62
CA LYS A 253 -2.06 -8.63 -22.66
C LYS A 253 -1.51 -9.08 -21.30
N PRO A 254 -0.85 -8.21 -20.54
CA PRO A 254 -0.36 -8.55 -19.19
C PRO A 254 -1.44 -9.12 -18.29
N GLU A 255 -2.69 -8.63 -18.38
CA GLU A 255 -3.83 -9.10 -17.60
C GLU A 255 -4.22 -10.55 -17.86
N ASP A 256 -3.91 -11.08 -19.05
CA ASP A 256 -4.17 -12.46 -19.42
C ASP A 256 -2.94 -13.33 -19.13
N ALA A 257 -1.74 -12.85 -19.49
CA ALA A 257 -0.49 -13.58 -19.31
C ALA A 257 -0.11 -13.78 -17.82
N ARG A 258 -0.55 -12.90 -16.92
CA ARG A 258 -0.25 -12.98 -15.48
C ARG A 258 -0.68 -14.30 -14.81
N GLY A 259 -1.55 -15.07 -15.44
CA GLY A 259 -1.99 -16.36 -14.93
C GLY A 259 -0.88 -17.39 -14.74
N VAL A 260 0.27 -17.23 -15.44
CA VAL A 260 1.44 -18.11 -15.29
C VAL A 260 2.46 -17.59 -14.27
N LEU A 261 2.24 -16.40 -13.67
CA LEU A 261 3.12 -15.86 -12.65
C LEU A 261 2.89 -16.57 -11.31
N ASN A 262 3.97 -16.76 -10.57
CA ASN A 262 3.94 -17.42 -9.28
C ASN A 262 3.47 -16.47 -8.16
N LEU A 263 3.20 -17.04 -6.99
CA LEU A 263 2.72 -16.31 -5.81
C LEU A 263 3.80 -15.46 -5.13
N ASP A 264 5.08 -15.83 -5.32
CA ASP A 264 6.23 -15.10 -4.77
C ASP A 264 6.63 -13.91 -5.65
N LEU A 265 5.86 -13.64 -6.73
CA LEU A 265 6.01 -12.40 -7.49
C LEU A 265 6.03 -11.20 -6.56
N LYS A 266 7.10 -10.39 -6.64
CA LYS A 266 7.21 -9.14 -5.91
C LYS A 266 6.00 -8.24 -6.23
N THR A 267 5.45 -7.63 -5.22
CA THR A 267 4.45 -6.57 -5.34
C THR A 267 4.83 -5.39 -4.46
N GLU A 268 4.46 -4.20 -4.89
CA GLU A 268 4.51 -3.02 -4.05
C GLU A 268 3.10 -2.56 -3.74
N PHE A 269 2.87 -2.17 -2.51
CA PHE A 269 1.59 -1.60 -2.15
C PHE A 269 1.74 -0.57 -1.04
N MET A 270 0.82 0.36 -1.01
CA MET A 270 0.67 1.34 0.06
C MET A 270 -0.55 1.01 0.90
N MET A 271 -0.44 1.19 2.20
CA MET A 271 -1.55 1.13 3.14
C MET A 271 -1.53 2.37 4.04
N CYS A 272 -2.66 3.05 4.12
CA CYS A 272 -2.84 4.19 5.01
C CYS A 272 -4.07 3.97 5.88
N CYS A 273 -3.91 4.04 7.20
CA CYS A 273 -5.02 3.87 8.12
C CYS A 273 -4.77 4.55 9.47
N TYR A 274 -5.80 4.55 10.32
CA TYR A 274 -5.73 5.06 11.69
C TYR A 274 -4.87 4.19 12.60
N VAL A 275 -4.34 4.78 13.67
CA VAL A 275 -3.47 4.10 14.66
C VAL A 275 -4.13 2.84 15.23
N GLU A 276 -5.42 2.89 15.56
CA GLU A 276 -6.14 1.72 16.09
C GLU A 276 -6.17 0.55 15.12
N THR A 277 -6.19 0.83 13.82
CA THR A 277 -6.12 -0.21 12.78
C THR A 277 -4.72 -0.79 12.66
N TRP A 278 -3.69 0.04 12.74
CA TRP A 278 -2.30 -0.42 12.79
C TRP A 278 -2.04 -1.30 14.02
N LYS A 279 -2.49 -0.90 15.22
CA LYS A 279 -2.40 -1.72 16.44
C LYS A 279 -3.08 -3.08 16.27
N PHE A 280 -4.27 -3.11 15.65
CA PHE A 280 -4.96 -4.37 15.36
C PHE A 280 -4.21 -5.22 14.33
N PHE A 281 -3.65 -4.60 13.28
CA PHE A 281 -2.80 -5.29 12.30
C PHE A 281 -1.60 -5.95 12.98
N LEU A 282 -0.84 -5.21 13.78
CA LEU A 282 0.33 -5.70 14.50
C LEU A 282 -0.04 -6.83 15.47
N TYR A 283 -1.09 -6.63 16.28
CA TYR A 283 -1.60 -7.68 17.17
C TYR A 283 -1.87 -9.00 16.43
N ARG A 284 -2.43 -8.94 15.23
CA ARG A 284 -2.76 -10.13 14.43
C ARG A 284 -1.56 -10.70 13.67
N ARG A 285 -0.60 -9.88 13.26
CA ARG A 285 0.47 -10.30 12.34
C ARG A 285 1.81 -10.52 13.02
N CYS A 286 2.03 -9.96 14.20
CA CYS A 286 3.18 -10.32 15.04
C CYS A 286 2.98 -11.66 15.79
N ASP A 287 1.76 -12.19 15.81
CA ASP A 287 1.42 -13.45 16.46
C ASP A 287 2.14 -14.64 15.81
N LYS A 288 2.57 -15.62 16.64
CA LYS A 288 3.32 -16.81 16.22
C LYS A 288 2.61 -17.71 15.21
N HIS A 289 1.29 -17.64 15.11
CA HIS A 289 0.50 -18.40 14.14
C HIS A 289 0.35 -17.69 12.79
N SER A 290 0.89 -16.48 12.66
CA SER A 290 0.97 -15.80 11.36
C SER A 290 2.02 -16.48 10.48
N HIS A 291 1.80 -16.43 9.16
CA HIS A 291 2.81 -16.93 8.22
C HIS A 291 4.15 -16.23 8.47
N PRO A 292 5.29 -16.97 8.57
CA PRO A 292 6.60 -16.40 8.94
C PRO A 292 6.99 -15.17 8.15
N HIS A 293 6.70 -15.14 6.87
CA HIS A 293 6.99 -14.05 5.95
C HIS A 293 6.35 -12.72 6.42
N ILE A 294 5.03 -12.72 6.65
CA ILE A 294 4.34 -11.51 7.12
C ILE A 294 4.66 -11.17 8.57
N GLN A 295 4.96 -12.19 9.41
CA GLN A 295 5.35 -11.98 10.79
C GLN A 295 6.67 -11.20 10.88
N LYS A 296 7.66 -11.54 10.05
CA LYS A 296 8.97 -10.85 10.00
C LYS A 296 8.78 -9.36 9.72
N ILE A 297 8.02 -9.02 8.68
CA ILE A 297 7.81 -7.62 8.31
C ILE A 297 6.94 -6.87 9.33
N ALA A 298 5.95 -7.55 9.93
CA ALA A 298 5.09 -6.95 10.94
C ALA A 298 5.85 -6.61 12.23
N LYS A 299 6.77 -7.47 12.68
CA LYS A 299 7.63 -7.21 13.86
C LYS A 299 8.58 -6.03 13.62
N ALA A 300 9.19 -5.97 12.44
CA ALA A 300 10.05 -4.84 12.08
C ALA A 300 9.25 -3.53 11.99
N LEU A 301 8.04 -3.58 11.43
CA LEU A 301 7.13 -2.44 11.38
C LEU A 301 6.69 -1.97 12.79
N GLU A 302 6.44 -2.90 13.71
CA GLU A 302 6.11 -2.58 15.10
C GLU A 302 7.22 -1.76 15.77
N ILE A 303 8.47 -2.16 15.57
CA ILE A 303 9.65 -1.43 16.08
C ILE A 303 9.71 -0.02 15.50
N ASP A 304 9.60 0.11 14.16
CA ASP A 304 9.61 1.44 13.50
C ASP A 304 8.48 2.35 14.00
N MET A 305 7.28 1.79 14.22
CA MET A 305 6.15 2.58 14.72
C MET A 305 6.33 3.01 16.18
N ILE A 306 6.99 2.21 17.01
CA ILE A 306 7.36 2.56 18.39
C ILE A 306 8.41 3.67 18.37
N GLU A 307 9.48 3.51 17.60
CA GLU A 307 10.56 4.49 17.49
C GLU A 307 10.08 5.85 16.99
N ARG A 308 9.06 5.87 16.11
CA ARG A 308 8.41 7.10 15.64
C ARG A 308 7.39 7.67 16.64
N GLY A 309 7.11 7.00 17.74
CA GLY A 309 6.06 7.41 18.69
C GLY A 309 4.65 7.37 18.10
N ILE A 310 4.40 6.45 17.17
CA ILE A 310 3.07 6.27 16.54
C ILE A 310 2.18 5.40 17.44
N ILE A 311 2.76 4.38 18.06
CA ILE A 311 2.08 3.42 18.95
C ILE A 311 2.73 3.30 20.30
#